data_00a1786a093acae54b34c515af7ee605
#
_entry.id   00a1786a093acae54b34c515af7ee605
#
_cell.length_a   1.000
_cell.length_b   1.000
_cell.length_c   1.000
_cell.angle_alpha   90.00
_cell.angle_beta   90.00
_cell.angle_gamma   90.00
#
_symmetry.space_group_name_H-M   'P 1'
#
loop_
_entity.id
_entity.type
_entity.pdbx_description
1 polymer ?
#
loop_
_entity_poly.entity_id
_entity_poly.type
_entity_poly.pdbx_seq_one_letter_code
_entity_poly.pdbx_strand_id
1 'polypeptide(L)'
;MYLRVSVTYKVMPVHMIDKSKQTNIMITPITQAAIAVLNDIYGRECTARTDACHLTEQDLDILLSKLLKARLIKLSNQGNPRNIRSYSPVRSSCEVSLLDILETIGEHLNCNRPTTEEFYMRYGKAAQKLGIVNYITRKYLHEIKLFEL
;
A
#
# COMPACT_ATOMS: atom_id res chain seq x y z
N MET A 1 -26.82 -2.54 42.04
CA MET A 1 -26.29 -1.19 41.88
C MET A 1 -25.31 -1.20 40.73
N TYR A 2 -25.76 -0.87 39.51
CA TYR A 2 -24.92 -0.88 38.30
C TYR A 2 -24.37 0.53 38.07
N LEU A 3 -23.04 0.69 38.20
CA LEU A 3 -22.34 1.90 37.81
C LEU A 3 -22.26 1.97 36.27
N ARG A 4 -23.07 2.83 35.67
CA ARG A 4 -22.92 3.24 34.28
C ARG A 4 -21.66 4.09 34.15
N VAL A 5 -20.60 3.53 33.59
CA VAL A 5 -19.45 4.31 33.13
C VAL A 5 -19.82 4.90 31.77
N SER A 6 -20.20 6.18 31.77
CA SER A 6 -20.38 6.94 30.53
C SER A 6 -19.02 7.28 29.96
N VAL A 7 -18.57 6.52 28.95
CA VAL A 7 -17.38 6.89 28.16
C VAL A 7 -17.80 7.95 27.18
N THR A 8 -17.55 9.21 27.52
CA THR A 8 -17.74 10.35 26.62
C THR A 8 -16.58 10.37 25.63
N TYR A 9 -16.81 9.92 24.41
CA TYR A 9 -15.89 10.14 23.30
C TYR A 9 -15.92 11.62 22.94
N LYS A 10 -14.89 12.35 23.32
CA LYS A 10 -14.69 13.73 22.90
C LYS A 10 -14.26 13.70 21.43
N VAL A 11 -15.23 13.86 20.55
CA VAL A 11 -14.95 14.02 19.10
C VAL A 11 -14.22 15.35 18.91
N MET A 12 -12.93 15.31 18.62
CA MET A 12 -12.19 16.50 18.24
C MET A 12 -12.67 17.03 16.89
N PRO A 13 -12.90 18.34 16.75
CA PRO A 13 -13.34 18.91 15.47
C PRO A 13 -12.24 18.77 14.41
N VAL A 14 -12.63 18.28 13.25
CA VAL A 14 -11.76 17.89 12.10
C VAL A 14 -10.86 19.03 11.58
N HIS A 15 -11.16 20.29 11.94
CA HIS A 15 -10.40 21.46 11.42
C HIS A 15 -9.14 21.83 12.22
N MET A 16 -8.80 21.08 13.27
CA MET A 16 -7.55 21.26 14.04
C MET A 16 -6.45 20.23 13.69
N ILE A 17 -6.63 19.42 12.66
CA ILE A 17 -5.59 18.52 12.20
C ILE A 17 -4.65 19.33 11.32
N ASP A 18 -3.46 19.63 11.84
CA ASP A 18 -2.35 20.23 11.09
C ASP A 18 -2.01 19.31 9.90
N LYS A 19 -2.37 19.74 8.69
CA LYS A 19 -2.15 18.98 7.45
C LYS A 19 -0.66 18.70 7.17
N SER A 20 0.27 19.34 7.88
CA SER A 20 1.71 19.16 7.72
C SER A 20 2.27 17.92 8.44
N LYS A 21 1.46 17.25 9.30
CA LYS A 21 1.84 16.07 10.10
C LYS A 21 0.87 14.90 9.98
N GLN A 22 0.18 14.76 8.85
CA GLN A 22 -0.59 13.54 8.57
C GLN A 22 0.38 12.40 8.24
N THR A 23 1.07 11.89 9.25
CA THR A 23 1.66 10.57 9.19
C THR A 23 0.50 9.56 9.16
N ASN A 24 0.14 9.16 7.98
CA ASN A 24 -0.82 8.08 7.76
C ASN A 24 -0.17 6.80 8.31
N ILE A 25 -0.58 6.38 9.51
CA ILE A 25 0.05 5.29 10.27
C ILE A 25 0.02 3.95 9.50
N MET A 26 -0.88 3.82 8.52
CA MET A 26 -1.07 2.57 7.78
C MET A 26 -0.44 2.55 6.38
N ILE A 27 -0.18 3.70 5.79
CA ILE A 27 0.41 3.79 4.44
C ILE A 27 1.67 4.64 4.51
N THR A 28 2.82 3.99 4.32
CA THR A 28 4.12 4.65 4.36
C THR A 28 4.33 5.59 3.18
N PRO A 29 5.26 6.55 3.24
CA PRO A 29 5.56 7.45 2.13
C PRO A 29 5.92 6.71 0.83
N ILE A 30 6.65 5.59 0.91
CA ILE A 30 7.00 4.80 -0.26
C ILE A 30 5.77 4.10 -0.87
N THR A 31 4.84 3.66 -0.04
CA THR A 31 3.56 3.10 -0.52
C THR A 31 2.72 4.17 -1.19
N GLN A 32 2.64 5.38 -0.63
CA GLN A 32 1.94 6.51 -1.24
C GLN A 32 2.55 6.87 -2.59
N ALA A 33 3.89 6.89 -2.68
CA ALA A 33 4.60 7.13 -3.93
C ALA A 33 4.31 6.04 -4.97
N ALA A 34 4.28 4.78 -4.58
CA ALA A 34 3.93 3.67 -5.47
C ALA A 34 2.50 3.79 -6.01
N ILE A 35 1.54 4.14 -5.16
CA ILE A 35 0.14 4.39 -5.55
C ILE A 35 0.06 5.55 -6.54
N ALA A 36 0.75 6.68 -6.27
CA ALA A 36 0.76 7.85 -7.15
C ALA A 36 1.35 7.52 -8.53
N VAL A 37 2.49 6.83 -8.59
CA VAL A 37 3.13 6.40 -9.83
C VAL A 37 2.22 5.46 -10.63
N LEU A 38 1.56 4.50 -9.95
CA LEU A 38 0.62 3.60 -10.61
C LEU A 38 -0.59 4.37 -11.16
N ASN A 39 -1.17 5.29 -10.40
CA ASN A 39 -2.29 6.10 -10.85
C ASN A 39 -1.92 6.95 -12.08
N ASP A 40 -0.70 7.53 -12.12
CA ASP A 40 -0.20 8.24 -13.30
C ASP A 40 -0.10 7.31 -14.53
N ILE A 41 0.44 6.10 -14.35
CA ILE A 41 0.56 5.11 -15.43
C ILE A 41 -0.82 4.65 -15.92
N TYR A 42 -1.79 4.56 -15.01
CA TYR A 42 -3.18 4.20 -15.35
C TYR A 42 -3.98 5.39 -15.92
N GLY A 43 -3.38 6.59 -16.04
CA GLY A 43 -4.02 7.79 -16.57
C GLY A 43 -5.15 8.30 -15.67
N ARG A 44 -5.10 8.03 -14.36
CA ARG A 44 -6.09 8.49 -13.39
C ARG A 44 -5.64 9.81 -12.77
N GLU A 45 -6.57 10.75 -12.68
CA GLU A 45 -6.35 11.93 -11.86
C GLU A 45 -6.25 11.49 -10.38
N CYS A 46 -5.04 11.51 -9.86
CA CYS A 46 -4.81 11.24 -8.45
C CYS A 46 -4.85 12.56 -7.68
N THR A 47 -5.56 12.56 -6.54
CA THR A 47 -5.53 13.69 -5.59
C THR A 47 -4.15 13.88 -4.94
N ALA A 48 -3.31 12.83 -4.98
CA ALA A 48 -1.89 12.89 -4.62
C ALA A 48 -1.07 12.90 -5.91
N ARG A 49 -0.72 14.09 -6.40
CA ARG A 49 0.20 14.22 -7.54
C ARG A 49 1.54 13.61 -7.19
N THR A 50 2.20 13.01 -8.18
CA THR A 50 3.61 12.55 -8.08
C THR A 50 4.54 13.65 -7.59
N ASP A 51 4.23 14.92 -7.86
CA ASP A 51 4.94 16.10 -7.35
C ASP A 51 4.93 16.21 -5.81
N ALA A 52 3.95 15.60 -5.13
CA ALA A 52 3.88 15.55 -3.67
C ALA A 52 4.72 14.41 -3.08
N CYS A 53 5.10 13.44 -3.88
CA CYS A 53 5.99 12.37 -3.50
C CYS A 53 7.40 12.80 -3.90
N HIS A 54 8.18 13.34 -2.94
CA HIS A 54 9.59 13.71 -3.14
C HIS A 54 10.46 12.48 -3.38
N LEU A 55 10.22 11.79 -4.50
CA LEU A 55 11.08 10.70 -4.95
C LEU A 55 12.29 11.28 -5.65
N THR A 56 13.48 10.81 -5.28
CA THR A 56 14.66 11.02 -6.09
C THR A 56 14.55 10.23 -7.39
N GLU A 57 15.30 10.61 -8.43
CA GLU A 57 15.35 9.86 -9.68
C GLU A 57 15.75 8.39 -9.44
N GLN A 58 16.67 8.16 -8.51
CA GLN A 58 17.11 6.80 -8.15
C GLN A 58 15.99 5.99 -7.48
N ASP A 59 15.23 6.60 -6.57
CA ASP A 59 14.11 5.93 -5.90
C ASP A 59 13.01 5.59 -6.90
N LEU A 60 12.75 6.49 -7.87
CA LEU A 60 11.80 6.25 -8.94
C LEU A 60 12.25 5.08 -9.83
N ASP A 61 13.52 5.02 -10.23
CA ASP A 61 14.07 3.92 -11.03
C ASP A 61 13.95 2.57 -10.29
N ILE A 62 14.23 2.56 -8.99
CA ILE A 62 14.08 1.36 -8.15
C ILE A 62 12.61 0.95 -8.07
N LEU A 63 11.70 1.89 -7.86
CA LEU A 63 10.27 1.64 -7.77
C LEU A 63 9.72 1.08 -9.08
N LEU A 64 10.02 1.71 -10.22
CA LEU A 64 9.61 1.26 -11.54
C LEU A 64 10.13 -0.15 -11.84
N SER A 65 11.38 -0.44 -11.47
CA SER A 65 11.98 -1.78 -11.61
C SER A 65 11.21 -2.83 -10.81
N LYS A 66 10.81 -2.51 -9.57
CA LYS A 66 10.00 -3.41 -8.72
C LYS A 66 8.61 -3.66 -9.33
N LEU A 67 7.93 -2.60 -9.77
CA LEU A 67 6.62 -2.69 -10.39
C LEU A 67 6.65 -3.51 -11.70
N LEU A 68 7.70 -3.35 -12.49
CA LEU A 68 7.94 -4.11 -13.71
C LEU A 68 8.14 -5.60 -13.41
N LYS A 69 9.02 -5.91 -12.44
CA LYS A 69 9.30 -7.29 -12.01
C LYS A 69 8.06 -7.99 -11.47
N ALA A 70 7.20 -7.28 -10.77
CA ALA A 70 5.93 -7.79 -10.26
C ALA A 70 4.83 -7.89 -11.35
N ARG A 71 5.12 -7.49 -12.58
CA ARG A 71 4.17 -7.47 -13.71
C ARG A 71 2.91 -6.64 -13.44
N LEU A 72 3.05 -5.56 -12.67
CA LEU A 72 1.98 -4.56 -12.51
C LEU A 72 1.98 -3.59 -13.67
N ILE A 73 3.15 -3.31 -14.23
CA ILE A 73 3.37 -2.44 -15.39
C ILE A 73 4.24 -3.14 -16.44
N LYS A 74 4.21 -2.65 -17.66
CA LYS A 74 5.08 -3.07 -18.77
C LYS A 74 5.65 -1.84 -19.45
N LEU A 75 6.90 -1.94 -19.93
CA LEU A 75 7.55 -0.90 -20.73
C LEU A 75 7.14 -1.06 -22.19
N SER A 76 6.87 0.05 -22.87
CA SER A 76 6.64 0.08 -24.33
C SER A 76 7.93 -0.26 -25.10
N ASN A 77 7.80 -0.93 -26.24
CA ASN A 77 8.94 -1.48 -27.01
C ASN A 77 10.03 -0.46 -27.39
N GLN A 78 9.70 0.84 -27.45
CA GLN A 78 10.64 1.93 -27.72
C GLN A 78 10.65 2.98 -26.60
N GLY A 79 10.16 2.61 -25.42
CA GLY A 79 10.01 3.51 -24.28
C GLY A 79 11.33 3.78 -23.56
N ASN A 80 11.50 4.99 -23.07
CA ASN A 80 12.61 5.32 -22.18
C ASN A 80 12.28 4.81 -20.75
N PRO A 81 13.10 3.92 -20.16
CA PRO A 81 12.86 3.36 -18.83
C PRO A 81 12.75 4.40 -17.71
N ARG A 82 13.32 5.60 -17.91
CA ARG A 82 13.26 6.70 -16.94
C ARG A 82 12.03 7.59 -17.08
N ASN A 83 11.18 7.33 -18.07
CA ASN A 83 9.97 8.13 -18.29
C ASN A 83 8.74 7.31 -17.91
N ILE A 84 7.99 7.77 -16.91
CA ILE A 84 6.73 7.13 -16.45
C ILE A 84 5.75 6.93 -17.60
N ARG A 85 5.70 7.85 -18.54
CA ARG A 85 4.81 7.79 -19.73
C ARG A 85 5.16 6.67 -20.71
N SER A 86 6.34 6.07 -20.58
CA SER A 86 6.75 4.91 -21.39
C SER A 86 6.18 3.60 -20.85
N TYR A 87 5.54 3.64 -19.71
CA TYR A 87 4.94 2.45 -19.08
C TYR A 87 3.43 2.39 -19.31
N SER A 88 2.92 1.19 -19.36
CA SER A 88 1.48 0.91 -19.46
C SER A 88 1.07 -0.17 -18.47
N PRO A 89 -0.22 -0.19 -18.06
CA PRO A 89 -0.72 -1.22 -17.15
C PRO A 89 -0.67 -2.61 -17.80
N VAL A 90 -0.45 -3.64 -16.96
CA VAL A 90 -0.59 -5.06 -17.38
C VAL A 90 -1.98 -5.58 -17.02
N ARG A 91 -2.52 -5.16 -15.87
CA ARG A 91 -3.83 -5.54 -15.34
C ARG A 91 -4.72 -4.31 -15.19
N SER A 92 -6.03 -4.52 -15.11
CA SER A 92 -6.99 -3.45 -14.79
C SER A 92 -6.77 -2.90 -13.38
N SER A 93 -7.11 -1.61 -13.16
CA SER A 93 -7.07 -1.00 -11.81
C SER A 93 -8.01 -1.68 -10.80
N CYS A 94 -9.03 -2.38 -11.29
CA CYS A 94 -9.93 -3.20 -10.46
C CYS A 94 -9.32 -4.54 -10.03
N GLU A 95 -8.22 -4.97 -10.66
CA GLU A 95 -7.54 -6.23 -10.38
C GLU A 95 -6.30 -6.05 -9.50
N VAL A 96 -5.72 -4.85 -9.51
CA VAL A 96 -4.55 -4.53 -8.67
C VAL A 96 -5.01 -4.13 -7.28
N SER A 97 -4.57 -4.86 -6.27
CA SER A 97 -4.91 -4.62 -4.86
C SER A 97 -3.80 -3.88 -4.11
N LEU A 98 -4.17 -3.27 -2.98
CA LEU A 98 -3.18 -2.69 -2.05
C LEU A 98 -2.19 -3.74 -1.56
N LEU A 99 -2.64 -5.00 -1.38
CA LEU A 99 -1.75 -6.10 -1.03
C LEU A 99 -0.68 -6.34 -2.08
N ASP A 100 -1.05 -6.36 -3.38
CA ASP A 100 -0.09 -6.51 -4.49
C ASP A 100 0.98 -5.41 -4.46
N ILE A 101 0.57 -4.17 -4.18
CA ILE A 101 1.48 -3.02 -4.08
C ILE A 101 2.45 -3.20 -2.92
N LEU A 102 1.96 -3.50 -1.72
CA LEU A 102 2.78 -3.69 -0.52
C LEU A 102 3.78 -4.84 -0.68
N GLU A 103 3.36 -5.96 -1.26
CA GLU A 103 4.25 -7.09 -1.56
C GLU A 103 5.34 -6.72 -2.57
N THR A 104 4.97 -5.92 -3.58
CA THR A 104 5.90 -5.48 -4.64
C THR A 104 7.00 -4.56 -4.11
N ILE A 105 6.63 -3.57 -3.31
CA ILE A 105 7.62 -2.63 -2.76
C ILE A 105 8.41 -3.21 -1.60
N GLY A 106 7.95 -4.31 -1.00
CA GLY A 106 8.60 -4.98 0.13
C GLY A 106 8.39 -4.26 1.45
N GLU A 107 7.32 -3.47 1.57
CA GLU A 107 6.96 -2.83 2.83
C GLU A 107 6.58 -3.85 3.89
N HIS A 108 7.20 -3.70 5.06
CA HIS A 108 6.98 -4.57 6.20
C HIS A 108 5.75 -4.14 7.02
N LEU A 109 4.57 -4.36 6.45
CA LEU A 109 3.47 -4.72 7.33
C LEU A 109 3.73 -6.18 7.72
N ASN A 110 3.75 -6.50 9.02
CA ASN A 110 4.00 -7.87 9.51
C ASN A 110 3.04 -8.93 8.94
N CYS A 111 2.07 -8.52 8.15
CA CYS A 111 1.01 -9.31 7.57
C CYS A 111 0.96 -9.29 6.04
N ASN A 112 1.92 -8.68 5.36
CA ASN A 112 1.94 -8.65 3.88
C ASN A 112 2.43 -9.96 3.24
N ARG A 113 2.89 -10.92 4.03
CA ARG A 113 3.33 -12.25 3.57
C ARG A 113 2.55 -13.36 4.28
N PRO A 114 2.34 -14.51 3.63
CA PRO A 114 1.76 -15.67 4.30
C PRO A 114 2.60 -16.12 5.49
N THR A 115 1.94 -16.62 6.53
CA THR A 115 2.61 -17.20 7.68
C THR A 115 3.28 -18.53 7.28
N THR A 116 4.54 -18.72 7.63
CA THR A 116 5.31 -19.91 7.27
C THR A 116 5.11 -21.07 8.25
N GLU A 117 5.32 -22.31 7.79
CA GLU A 117 5.28 -23.49 8.63
C GLU A 117 6.30 -23.44 9.77
N GLU A 118 7.51 -22.95 9.48
CA GLU A 118 8.56 -22.75 10.48
C GLU A 118 8.11 -21.84 11.63
N PHE A 119 7.34 -20.80 11.33
CA PHE A 119 6.77 -19.91 12.33
C PHE A 119 5.79 -20.63 13.25
N TYR A 120 4.95 -21.53 12.70
CA TYR A 120 4.03 -22.36 13.49
C TYR A 120 4.78 -23.35 14.40
N MET A 121 5.82 -23.97 13.89
CA MET A 121 6.64 -24.88 14.68
C MET A 121 7.32 -24.17 15.85
N ARG A 122 7.74 -22.92 15.65
CA ARG A 122 8.48 -22.15 16.67
C ARG A 122 7.58 -21.57 17.75
N TYR A 123 6.38 -21.11 17.39
CA TYR A 123 5.52 -20.31 18.27
C TYR A 123 4.19 -20.99 18.65
N GLY A 124 3.90 -22.17 18.14
CA GLY A 124 2.74 -22.99 18.52
C GLY A 124 1.40 -22.26 18.53
N LYS A 125 0.71 -22.23 19.68
CA LYS A 125 -0.62 -21.60 19.83
C LYS A 125 -0.62 -20.09 19.52
N ALA A 126 0.48 -19.38 19.81
CA ALA A 126 0.60 -17.98 19.48
C ALA A 126 0.65 -17.79 17.94
N ALA A 127 1.38 -18.67 17.23
CA ALA A 127 1.43 -18.65 15.78
C ALA A 127 0.06 -18.88 15.13
N GLN A 128 -0.79 -19.75 15.70
CA GLN A 128 -2.16 -19.97 15.21
C GLN A 128 -2.97 -18.67 15.26
N LYS A 129 -2.95 -17.96 16.40
CA LYS A 129 -3.67 -16.69 16.55
C LYS A 129 -3.12 -15.62 15.62
N LEU A 130 -1.80 -15.48 15.52
CA LEU A 130 -1.15 -14.54 14.62
C LEU A 130 -1.41 -14.89 13.14
N GLY A 131 -1.48 -16.18 12.82
CA GLY A 131 -1.85 -16.65 11.49
C GLY A 131 -3.26 -16.24 11.08
N ILE A 132 -4.23 -16.29 12.00
CA ILE A 132 -5.60 -15.82 11.76
C ILE A 132 -5.62 -14.31 11.50
N VAL A 133 -4.93 -13.52 12.34
CA VAL A 133 -4.82 -12.06 12.16
C VAL A 133 -4.17 -11.74 10.82
N ASN A 134 -3.07 -12.40 10.49
CA ASN A 134 -2.40 -12.24 9.21
C ASN A 134 -3.32 -12.56 8.02
N TYR A 135 -4.05 -13.67 8.09
CA TYR A 135 -4.99 -14.07 7.05
C TYR A 135 -6.09 -13.03 6.83
N ILE A 136 -6.72 -12.58 7.92
CA ILE A 136 -7.79 -11.56 7.85
C ILE A 136 -7.25 -10.24 7.27
N THR A 137 -6.10 -9.78 7.75
CA THR A 137 -5.48 -8.54 7.26
C THR A 137 -5.14 -8.63 5.78
N ARG A 138 -4.54 -9.73 5.34
CA ARG A 138 -4.24 -9.96 3.92
C ARG A 138 -5.49 -9.97 3.06
N LYS A 139 -6.58 -10.57 3.55
CA LYS A 139 -7.87 -10.58 2.86
C LYS A 139 -8.39 -9.16 2.64
N TYR A 140 -8.43 -8.34 3.68
CA TYR A 140 -8.87 -6.94 3.55
C TYR A 140 -7.97 -6.12 2.64
N LEU A 141 -6.64 -6.26 2.75
CA LEU A 141 -5.70 -5.57 1.86
C LEU A 141 -5.88 -5.98 0.39
N HIS A 142 -6.28 -7.22 0.14
CA HIS A 142 -6.56 -7.71 -1.21
C HIS A 142 -7.89 -7.16 -1.76
N GLU A 143 -8.84 -6.85 -0.90
CA GLU A 143 -10.13 -6.25 -1.28
C GLU A 143 -10.01 -4.78 -1.67
N ILE A 144 -9.07 -4.03 -1.09
CA ILE A 144 -8.80 -2.63 -1.46
C ILE A 144 -8.13 -2.60 -2.84
N LYS A 145 -8.76 -1.98 -3.81
CA LYS A 145 -8.26 -1.93 -5.20
C LYS A 145 -7.65 -0.59 -5.56
N LEU A 146 -6.75 -0.60 -6.54
CA LEU A 146 -6.06 0.61 -7.00
C LEU A 146 -7.04 1.71 -7.42
N PHE A 147 -8.20 1.34 -7.98
CA PHE A 147 -9.20 2.33 -8.38
C PHE A 147 -9.87 3.06 -7.20
N GLU A 148 -9.74 2.56 -5.98
CA GLU A 148 -10.24 3.18 -4.74
C GLU A 148 -9.20 4.10 -4.09
N LEU A 149 -7.94 3.97 -4.50
CA LEU A 149 -6.80 4.70 -3.99
C LEU A 149 -6.45 5.91 -4.86
#